data_d649e99d3187762321493cd6f494bbb1
#
_entry.id   d649e99d3187762321493cd6f494bbb1
#
_cell.length_a   1.000
_cell.length_b   1.000
_cell.length_c   1.000
_cell.angle_alpha   90.00
_cell.angle_beta   90.00
_cell.angle_gamma   90.00
#
_symmetry.space_group_name_H-M   'P 1'
#
loop_
_entity.id
_entity.type
_entity.pdbx_description
1 polymer ?
#
loop_
_entity_poly.entity_id
_entity_poly.type
_entity_poly.pdbx_seq_one_letter_code
_entity_poly.pdbx_strand_id
1 'polypeptide(L)'
;MRKTILLMTATLMAAFIFAGTTEVSAQNKKVKELEEQIQKLRDSLTNISKQMEALEEENLRFRISLSLEESVADSTSQSATGLAPEEYTMEVTDSLLDIWYTHQMALQVEDEMYDMDSVKFASNVPDEVYIERLKKMNSFIQIPYNDIVRNYIIMYSEKMSKRMPYMLGLCKYYMPVFEEIFDQYGLPVELKAMAIIESAMDPRAESRVGAKGMWQFMYHTAKTYDLHVDSFVDERMDPIKSCEAAAQYLLDAYNMFGDWNLAIASYNCGAGNVRKAIKRAGGSRKFWDIWDYLPRETRSYVPAFVGALYTLEYYKEHGLKPEAVGMPTATDTLVINKQLHLKQVSELTGAPLSQLKNLNPQYRHEIIPGHEREYILRLPYQYTTSFIELEDTIYRHKAEIFFDPVAIKKIKDAGDGVRIIHKVKNGEYLGKIASKYRVSVAKIKKWNNLKSDNIRVGQNLIIYRGGGGPVATESSSGKSATSSAGSTSTTKKTNSAASAKGYTTYTVKSGDSFYSIAKNYPGVSAQNIMDYNGINSSKLKPGMTIKIPKF
;
A
#
# COMPACT_ATOMS: atom_id res chain seq x y z
N MET A 1 -50.03 -62.26 -67.31
CA MET A 1 -49.79 -60.84 -66.86
C MET A 1 -49.90 -60.65 -65.35
N ARG A 2 -50.92 -61.14 -64.59
CA ARG A 2 -51.04 -60.87 -63.15
C ARG A 2 -49.93 -61.46 -62.26
N LYS A 3 -49.37 -62.62 -62.57
CA LYS A 3 -48.27 -63.24 -61.80
C LYS A 3 -46.92 -62.57 -62.05
N THR A 4 -46.70 -61.94 -63.23
CA THR A 4 -45.44 -61.25 -63.56
C THR A 4 -45.38 -59.86 -62.89
N ILE A 5 -46.53 -59.17 -62.73
CA ILE A 5 -46.64 -57.90 -62.06
C ILE A 5 -46.45 -58.06 -60.54
N LEU A 6 -47.01 -59.15 -59.97
CA LEU A 6 -46.87 -59.49 -58.54
C LEU A 6 -45.41 -59.81 -58.17
N LEU A 7 -44.68 -60.46 -59.08
CA LEU A 7 -43.26 -60.81 -58.87
C LEU A 7 -42.38 -59.60 -58.98
N MET A 8 -42.68 -58.65 -59.91
CA MET A 8 -41.94 -57.35 -60.05
C MET A 8 -42.16 -56.43 -58.87
N THR A 9 -43.38 -56.34 -58.34
CA THR A 9 -43.68 -55.53 -57.15
C THR A 9 -43.04 -56.09 -55.89
N ALA A 10 -42.98 -57.42 -55.74
CA ALA A 10 -42.30 -58.07 -54.60
C ALA A 10 -40.77 -57.85 -54.65
N THR A 11 -40.15 -57.92 -55.87
CA THR A 11 -38.70 -57.66 -56.05
C THR A 11 -38.37 -56.14 -55.84
N LEU A 12 -39.24 -55.23 -56.26
CA LEU A 12 -39.04 -53.76 -56.00
C LEU A 12 -39.17 -53.43 -54.50
N MET A 13 -40.16 -54.05 -53.81
CA MET A 13 -40.29 -53.91 -52.37
C MET A 13 -39.13 -54.47 -51.60
N ALA A 14 -38.64 -55.67 -51.98
CA ALA A 14 -37.45 -56.27 -51.35
C ALA A 14 -36.18 -55.40 -51.61
N ALA A 15 -36.02 -54.83 -52.79
CA ALA A 15 -34.90 -53.93 -53.10
C ALA A 15 -34.98 -52.62 -52.30
N PHE A 16 -36.20 -52.07 -52.10
CA PHE A 16 -36.41 -50.86 -51.28
C PHE A 16 -36.17 -51.16 -49.79
N ILE A 17 -36.57 -52.32 -49.30
CA ILE A 17 -36.31 -52.73 -47.89
C ILE A 17 -34.82 -53.01 -47.71
N PHE A 18 -34.13 -53.59 -48.69
CA PHE A 18 -32.69 -53.90 -48.61
C PHE A 18 -31.86 -52.61 -48.76
N ALA A 19 -32.26 -51.61 -49.58
CA ALA A 19 -31.63 -50.31 -49.70
C ALA A 19 -31.84 -49.51 -48.41
N GLY A 20 -33.07 -49.52 -47.84
CA GLY A 20 -33.35 -48.86 -46.56
C GLY A 20 -32.56 -49.42 -45.37
N THR A 21 -32.37 -50.77 -45.32
CA THR A 21 -31.60 -51.39 -44.23
C THR A 21 -30.10 -51.16 -44.38
N THR A 22 -29.56 -51.04 -45.59
CA THR A 22 -28.14 -50.68 -45.81
C THR A 22 -27.85 -49.21 -45.48
N GLU A 23 -28.78 -48.29 -45.79
CA GLU A 23 -28.66 -46.88 -45.38
C GLU A 23 -28.75 -46.72 -43.87
N VAL A 24 -29.69 -47.38 -43.18
CA VAL A 24 -29.82 -47.37 -41.72
C VAL A 24 -28.60 -48.01 -41.07
N SER A 25 -28.05 -49.11 -41.64
CA SER A 25 -26.83 -49.72 -41.13
C SER A 25 -25.62 -48.83 -41.29
N ALA A 26 -25.49 -48.11 -42.41
CA ALA A 26 -24.40 -47.15 -42.67
C ALA A 26 -24.53 -45.92 -41.76
N GLN A 27 -25.75 -45.41 -41.51
CA GLN A 27 -25.99 -44.34 -40.54
C GLN A 27 -25.66 -44.76 -39.11
N ASN A 28 -26.07 -45.97 -38.69
CA ASN A 28 -25.73 -46.50 -37.37
C ASN A 28 -24.22 -46.68 -37.16
N LYS A 29 -23.49 -47.10 -38.19
CA LYS A 29 -22.02 -47.18 -38.14
C LYS A 29 -21.38 -45.80 -37.99
N LYS A 30 -21.89 -44.82 -38.73
CA LYS A 30 -21.39 -43.41 -38.65
C LYS A 30 -21.72 -42.76 -37.31
N VAL A 31 -22.88 -43.04 -36.72
CA VAL A 31 -23.25 -42.62 -35.38
C VAL A 31 -22.30 -43.20 -34.33
N LYS A 32 -22.00 -44.50 -34.43
CA LYS A 32 -21.07 -45.16 -33.52
C LYS A 32 -19.64 -44.60 -33.62
N GLU A 33 -19.17 -44.32 -34.84
CA GLU A 33 -17.87 -43.68 -35.07
C GLU A 33 -17.83 -42.24 -34.47
N LEU A 34 -18.91 -41.48 -34.57
CA LEU A 34 -19.05 -40.18 -33.96
C LEU A 34 -19.09 -40.26 -32.44
N GLU A 35 -19.80 -41.24 -31.87
CA GLU A 35 -19.82 -41.45 -30.42
C GLU A 35 -18.43 -41.81 -29.87
N GLU A 36 -17.66 -42.64 -30.57
CA GLU A 36 -16.27 -42.92 -30.22
C GLU A 36 -15.36 -41.69 -30.31
N GLN A 37 -15.56 -40.83 -31.31
CA GLN A 37 -14.82 -39.58 -31.42
C GLN A 37 -15.19 -38.58 -30.30
N ILE A 38 -16.47 -38.47 -29.98
CA ILE A 38 -16.95 -37.63 -28.86
C ILE A 38 -16.36 -38.16 -27.54
N GLN A 39 -16.30 -39.46 -27.32
CA GLN A 39 -15.72 -40.03 -26.10
C GLN A 39 -14.22 -39.72 -26.00
N LYS A 40 -13.45 -39.89 -27.09
CA LYS A 40 -12.02 -39.52 -27.16
C LYS A 40 -11.78 -38.03 -26.90
N LEU A 41 -12.65 -37.17 -27.42
CA LEU A 41 -12.57 -35.73 -27.14
C LEU A 41 -12.88 -35.41 -25.69
N ARG A 42 -13.86 -36.07 -25.07
CA ARG A 42 -14.17 -35.93 -23.64
C ARG A 42 -13.00 -36.36 -22.76
N ASP A 43 -12.40 -37.52 -23.08
CA ASP A 43 -11.23 -38.02 -22.34
C ASP A 43 -10.03 -37.07 -22.48
N SER A 44 -9.81 -36.51 -23.67
CA SER A 44 -8.77 -35.51 -23.94
C SER A 44 -9.04 -34.20 -23.16
N LEU A 45 -10.27 -33.70 -23.15
CA LEU A 45 -10.67 -32.54 -22.36
C LEU A 45 -10.46 -32.76 -20.87
N THR A 46 -10.81 -33.93 -20.37
CA THR A 46 -10.59 -34.27 -18.95
C THR A 46 -9.11 -34.30 -18.60
N ASN A 47 -8.27 -34.81 -19.51
CA ASN A 47 -6.82 -34.83 -19.31
C ASN A 47 -6.21 -33.41 -19.35
N ILE A 48 -6.66 -32.57 -20.29
CA ILE A 48 -6.23 -31.16 -20.37
C ILE A 48 -6.68 -30.42 -19.12
N SER A 49 -7.90 -30.63 -18.64
CA SER A 49 -8.40 -30.02 -17.40
C SER A 49 -7.54 -30.39 -16.19
N LYS A 50 -7.13 -31.65 -16.06
CA LYS A 50 -6.20 -32.09 -15.00
C LYS A 50 -4.81 -31.49 -15.14
N GLN A 51 -4.31 -31.34 -16.36
CA GLN A 51 -3.01 -30.67 -16.59
C GLN A 51 -3.06 -29.18 -16.29
N MET A 52 -4.17 -28.51 -16.63
CA MET A 52 -4.37 -27.10 -16.24
C MET A 52 -4.43 -26.92 -14.72
N GLU A 53 -5.14 -27.81 -14.03
CA GLU A 53 -5.24 -27.77 -12.57
C GLU A 53 -3.87 -27.97 -11.90
N ALA A 54 -3.05 -28.90 -12.42
CA ALA A 54 -1.69 -29.11 -11.93
C ALA A 54 -0.76 -27.90 -12.21
N LEU A 55 -0.88 -27.28 -13.39
CA LEU A 55 -0.15 -26.06 -13.75
C LEU A 55 -0.60 -24.86 -12.94
N GLU A 56 -1.87 -24.74 -12.61
CA GLU A 56 -2.39 -23.70 -11.73
C GLU A 56 -1.89 -23.87 -10.29
N GLU A 57 -1.82 -25.11 -9.79
CA GLU A 57 -1.21 -25.40 -8.49
C GLU A 57 0.28 -25.03 -8.45
N GLU A 58 1.04 -25.39 -9.50
CA GLU A 58 2.46 -25.07 -9.61
C GLU A 58 2.67 -23.56 -9.73
N ASN A 59 1.87 -22.86 -10.53
CA ASN A 59 1.87 -21.40 -10.65
C ASN A 59 1.47 -20.73 -9.33
N LEU A 60 0.51 -21.29 -8.60
CA LEU A 60 0.12 -20.78 -7.29
C LEU A 60 1.27 -20.93 -6.28
N ARG A 61 1.94 -22.08 -6.23
CA ARG A 61 3.14 -22.29 -5.39
C ARG A 61 4.26 -21.35 -5.78
N PHE A 62 4.49 -21.15 -7.07
CA PHE A 62 5.50 -20.22 -7.59
C PHE A 62 5.14 -18.75 -7.29
N ARG A 63 3.86 -18.36 -7.43
CA ARG A 63 3.38 -17.01 -7.07
C ARG A 63 3.41 -16.75 -5.57
N ILE A 64 3.12 -17.74 -4.75
CA ILE A 64 3.27 -17.62 -3.29
C ILE A 64 4.76 -17.47 -2.94
N SER A 65 5.66 -18.21 -3.57
CA SER A 65 7.11 -18.05 -3.35
C SER A 65 7.62 -16.71 -3.86
N LEU A 66 7.16 -16.23 -5.03
CA LEU A 66 7.47 -14.91 -5.58
C LEU A 66 6.85 -13.78 -4.75
N SER A 67 5.59 -13.89 -4.32
CA SER A 67 4.98 -12.87 -3.44
C SER A 67 5.67 -12.80 -2.10
N LEU A 68 6.33 -13.88 -1.68
CA LEU A 68 7.18 -13.91 -0.49
C LEU A 68 8.58 -13.34 -0.78
N GLU A 69 9.11 -13.52 -1.98
CA GLU A 69 10.34 -12.88 -2.45
C GLU A 69 10.07 -11.43 -2.82
N GLU A 70 8.94 -11.10 -3.43
CA GLU A 70 8.49 -9.73 -3.74
C GLU A 70 8.09 -8.97 -2.49
N SER A 71 7.45 -9.56 -1.49
CA SER A 71 7.23 -8.88 -0.20
C SER A 71 8.55 -8.59 0.53
N VAL A 72 9.61 -9.29 0.19
CA VAL A 72 11.00 -9.02 0.62
C VAL A 72 11.73 -8.13 -0.39
N ALA A 73 11.42 -8.20 -1.69
CA ALA A 73 12.05 -7.43 -2.77
C ALA A 73 11.27 -6.16 -3.17
N ASP A 74 9.95 -6.16 -3.03
CA ASP A 74 9.07 -5.05 -3.45
C ASP A 74 9.12 -3.83 -2.54
N SER A 75 9.78 -3.98 -1.41
CA SER A 75 10.22 -2.82 -0.67
C SER A 75 11.41 -2.09 -1.33
N THR A 76 11.96 -2.53 -2.48
CA THR A 76 13.15 -1.92 -3.11
C THR A 76 12.92 -1.15 -4.39
N SER A 77 11.87 -1.38 -5.13
CA SER A 77 11.65 -0.72 -6.42
C SER A 77 10.47 0.23 -6.47
N GLN A 78 9.70 0.32 -5.39
CA GLN A 78 8.61 1.29 -5.29
C GLN A 78 8.99 2.47 -4.40
N SER A 79 9.97 3.21 -4.81
CA SER A 79 9.92 4.64 -4.57
C SER A 79 8.81 5.15 -5.49
N ALA A 80 7.63 5.35 -4.97
CA ALA A 80 6.58 6.21 -5.47
C ALA A 80 5.21 5.60 -5.80
N THR A 81 5.00 4.28 -5.87
CA THR A 81 3.69 3.75 -6.23
C THR A 81 3.28 2.63 -5.29
N GLY A 82 2.46 2.97 -4.28
CA GLY A 82 1.95 2.02 -3.29
C GLY A 82 0.70 1.24 -3.75
N LEU A 83 0.59 0.91 -5.03
CA LEU A 83 -0.55 0.19 -5.59
C LEU A 83 -0.11 -1.18 -6.11
N ALA A 84 -0.88 -2.21 -5.79
CA ALA A 84 -0.69 -3.53 -6.37
C ALA A 84 -1.00 -3.45 -7.89
N PRO A 85 -0.08 -3.84 -8.78
CA PRO A 85 -0.14 -3.52 -10.21
C PRO A 85 -1.28 -4.16 -10.99
N GLU A 86 -1.97 -5.16 -10.44
CA GLU A 86 -2.86 -6.03 -11.22
C GLU A 86 -4.36 -5.69 -11.15
N GLU A 87 -4.78 -4.70 -10.35
CA GLU A 87 -6.20 -4.48 -10.06
C GLU A 87 -6.75 -3.12 -10.49
N TYR A 88 -5.87 -2.16 -10.70
CA TYR A 88 -6.15 -0.94 -11.44
C TYR A 88 -5.38 -1.02 -12.74
N THR A 89 -5.97 -0.65 -13.87
CA THR A 89 -5.18 -0.48 -15.08
C THR A 89 -4.04 0.50 -14.76
N MET A 90 -2.84 0.30 -15.31
CA MET A 90 -1.68 1.19 -15.06
C MET A 90 -2.07 2.68 -15.23
N GLU A 91 -2.92 3.00 -16.20
CA GLU A 91 -3.43 4.36 -16.44
C GLU A 91 -4.27 4.92 -15.29
N VAL A 92 -5.07 4.09 -14.61
CA VAL A 92 -5.89 4.52 -13.46
C VAL A 92 -5.02 4.68 -12.22
N THR A 93 -4.07 3.78 -12.04
CA THR A 93 -3.09 3.82 -10.95
C THR A 93 -2.19 5.05 -11.08
N ASP A 94 -1.61 5.28 -12.25
CA ASP A 94 -0.80 6.48 -12.53
C ASP A 94 -1.62 7.76 -12.38
N SER A 95 -2.91 7.71 -12.72
CA SER A 95 -3.83 8.82 -12.61
C SER A 95 -4.13 9.20 -11.16
N LEU A 96 -4.45 8.22 -10.31
CA LEU A 96 -4.71 8.45 -8.88
C LEU A 96 -3.44 8.89 -8.14
N LEU A 97 -2.32 8.28 -8.45
CA LEU A 97 -1.01 8.64 -7.93
C LEU A 97 -0.60 10.05 -8.34
N ASP A 98 -0.80 10.41 -9.59
CA ASP A 98 -0.51 11.76 -10.08
C ASP A 98 -1.40 12.81 -9.41
N ILE A 99 -2.67 12.50 -9.07
CA ILE A 99 -3.52 13.39 -8.27
C ILE A 99 -2.94 13.56 -6.89
N TRP A 100 -2.63 12.46 -6.23
CA TRP A 100 -2.02 12.46 -4.92
C TRP A 100 -0.63 13.12 -4.97
N TYR A 101 0.19 12.78 -5.98
CA TYR A 101 1.48 13.43 -6.21
C TYR A 101 1.35 14.89 -6.61
N THR A 102 0.40 15.28 -7.43
CA THR A 102 0.19 16.69 -7.79
C THR A 102 -0.20 17.47 -6.53
N HIS A 103 -1.02 16.89 -5.66
CA HIS A 103 -1.36 17.50 -4.37
C HIS A 103 -0.18 17.48 -3.39
N GLN A 104 0.54 16.36 -3.26
CA GLN A 104 1.72 16.25 -2.38
C GLN A 104 2.96 16.90 -2.98
N MET A 105 3.15 16.91 -4.29
CA MET A 105 4.28 17.55 -4.95
C MET A 105 4.09 19.05 -5.17
N ALA A 106 2.89 19.55 -5.31
CA ALA A 106 2.62 20.99 -5.10
C ALA A 106 3.12 21.45 -3.71
N LEU A 107 3.28 20.48 -2.80
CA LEU A 107 3.78 20.67 -1.43
C LEU A 107 5.28 20.35 -1.23
N GLN A 108 5.97 19.66 -2.18
CA GLN A 108 7.32 19.13 -1.97
C GLN A 108 8.36 19.45 -3.04
N VAL A 109 8.00 20.06 -4.15
CA VAL A 109 8.99 20.47 -5.16
C VAL A 109 9.57 21.81 -4.76
N GLU A 110 10.79 21.77 -4.24
CA GLU A 110 11.68 22.90 -4.20
C GLU A 110 11.80 23.46 -5.64
N ASP A 111 11.45 24.71 -5.79
CA ASP A 111 11.87 25.68 -6.78
C ASP A 111 11.14 25.89 -8.11
N GLU A 112 10.24 25.06 -8.65
CA GLU A 112 9.65 25.44 -9.95
C GLU A 112 8.20 25.02 -10.26
N MET A 113 7.41 24.47 -9.37
CA MET A 113 6.04 24.07 -9.70
C MET A 113 4.98 24.78 -8.85
N TYR A 114 4.20 25.62 -9.53
CA TYR A 114 2.95 26.25 -9.13
C TYR A 114 2.86 26.60 -7.64
N ASP A 115 3.46 27.73 -7.28
CA ASP A 115 3.07 28.42 -6.04
C ASP A 115 1.58 28.78 -6.20
N MET A 116 0.70 27.95 -5.64
CA MET A 116 -0.76 28.14 -5.71
C MET A 116 -1.18 29.46 -5.09
N ASP A 117 -0.29 30.09 -4.32
CA ASP A 117 -0.49 31.39 -3.70
C ASP A 117 -0.23 32.52 -4.71
N SER A 118 0.58 32.29 -5.76
CA SER A 118 0.99 33.29 -6.75
C SER A 118 0.37 33.07 -8.14
N VAL A 119 -0.19 31.89 -8.42
CA VAL A 119 -0.82 31.58 -9.70
C VAL A 119 -2.30 31.96 -9.69
N LYS A 120 -2.77 32.59 -10.76
CA LYS A 120 -4.21 32.82 -11.00
C LYS A 120 -4.67 31.93 -12.16
N PHE A 121 -5.37 30.84 -11.87
CA PHE A 121 -5.94 29.99 -12.91
C PHE A 121 -7.03 30.73 -13.69
N ALA A 122 -6.99 30.61 -15.01
CA ALA A 122 -8.09 31.07 -15.85
C ALA A 122 -9.27 30.10 -15.74
N SER A 123 -10.46 30.64 -15.59
CA SER A 123 -11.74 29.95 -15.60
C SER A 123 -12.75 30.73 -16.44
N ASN A 124 -13.67 30.03 -17.09
CA ASN A 124 -14.80 30.64 -17.78
C ASN A 124 -15.98 30.93 -16.84
N VAL A 125 -15.90 30.48 -15.58
CA VAL A 125 -16.92 30.71 -14.55
C VAL A 125 -16.57 31.99 -13.79
N PRO A 126 -17.47 32.97 -13.72
CA PRO A 126 -17.25 34.21 -12.94
C PRO A 126 -17.10 33.93 -11.44
N ASP A 127 -16.33 34.75 -10.76
CA ASP A 127 -16.06 34.58 -9.33
C ASP A 127 -17.33 34.70 -8.47
N GLU A 128 -18.28 35.54 -8.90
CA GLU A 128 -19.58 35.70 -8.25
C GLU A 128 -20.37 34.38 -8.19
N VAL A 129 -20.24 33.55 -9.21
CA VAL A 129 -20.89 32.22 -9.27
C VAL A 129 -20.29 31.28 -8.23
N TYR A 130 -18.96 31.27 -8.07
CA TYR A 130 -18.30 30.48 -7.02
C TYR A 130 -18.74 30.94 -5.63
N ILE A 131 -18.75 32.25 -5.40
CA ILE A 131 -19.16 32.85 -4.12
C ILE A 131 -20.62 32.50 -3.79
N GLU A 132 -21.53 32.61 -4.77
CA GLU A 132 -22.93 32.29 -4.60
C GLU A 132 -23.13 30.80 -4.28
N ARG A 133 -22.43 29.91 -5.02
CA ARG A 133 -22.50 28.47 -4.81
C ARG A 133 -21.98 28.09 -3.42
N LEU A 134 -20.85 28.61 -2.99
CA LEU A 134 -20.31 28.38 -1.64
C LEU A 134 -21.27 28.83 -0.55
N LYS A 135 -21.96 29.96 -0.72
CA LYS A 135 -23.01 30.42 0.21
C LYS A 135 -24.21 29.49 0.23
N LYS A 136 -24.63 28.95 -0.94
CA LYS A 136 -25.75 28.02 -1.06
C LYS A 136 -25.50 26.66 -0.41
N MET A 137 -24.24 26.25 -0.25
CA MET A 137 -23.90 24.99 0.43
C MET A 137 -24.38 24.96 1.88
N ASN A 138 -24.58 26.14 2.50
CA ASN A 138 -25.05 26.26 3.89
C ASN A 138 -24.27 25.35 4.87
N SER A 139 -22.96 25.30 4.69
CA SER A 139 -22.04 24.42 5.42
C SER A 139 -21.92 24.80 6.90
N PHE A 140 -21.82 23.81 7.77
CA PHE A 140 -21.44 23.98 9.17
C PHE A 140 -19.98 24.42 9.35
N ILE A 141 -19.13 24.20 8.35
CA ILE A 141 -17.73 24.61 8.33
C ILE A 141 -17.69 26.00 7.67
N GLN A 142 -17.01 26.93 8.31
CA GLN A 142 -16.80 28.25 7.71
C GLN A 142 -15.94 28.11 6.44
N ILE A 143 -16.53 28.37 5.28
CA ILE A 143 -15.89 28.27 3.97
C ILE A 143 -15.50 29.68 3.51
N PRO A 144 -14.21 30.04 3.56
CA PRO A 144 -13.74 31.32 3.05
C PRO A 144 -13.65 31.30 1.53
N TYR A 145 -13.76 32.48 0.89
CA TYR A 145 -13.42 32.67 -0.51
C TYR A 145 -12.34 33.72 -0.65
N ASN A 146 -11.28 33.36 -1.35
CA ASN A 146 -10.18 34.23 -1.75
C ASN A 146 -9.49 33.62 -2.98
N ASP A 147 -8.46 34.30 -3.53
CA ASP A 147 -7.76 33.84 -4.74
C ASP A 147 -7.14 32.44 -4.57
N ILE A 148 -6.65 32.08 -3.38
CA ILE A 148 -6.07 30.77 -3.09
C ILE A 148 -7.17 29.70 -3.18
N VAL A 149 -8.28 29.89 -2.46
CA VAL A 149 -9.42 28.97 -2.49
C VAL A 149 -10.01 28.83 -3.89
N ARG A 150 -10.12 29.96 -4.62
CA ARG A 150 -10.54 29.98 -6.03
C ARG A 150 -9.68 29.07 -6.89
N ASN A 151 -8.36 29.16 -6.75
CA ASN A 151 -7.45 28.31 -7.51
C ASN A 151 -7.67 26.81 -7.24
N TYR A 152 -7.90 26.42 -6.00
CA TYR A 152 -8.21 25.03 -5.66
C TYR A 152 -9.58 24.58 -6.20
N ILE A 153 -10.59 25.44 -6.18
CA ILE A 153 -11.89 25.14 -6.82
C ILE A 153 -11.68 24.85 -8.30
N ILE A 154 -10.99 25.74 -9.04
CA ILE A 154 -10.71 25.57 -10.47
C ILE A 154 -9.85 24.32 -10.73
N MET A 155 -8.86 24.05 -9.88
CA MET A 155 -8.02 22.88 -9.99
C MET A 155 -8.85 21.60 -9.98
N TYR A 156 -9.68 21.41 -8.94
CA TYR A 156 -10.48 20.19 -8.83
C TYR A 156 -11.62 20.12 -9.84
N SER A 157 -12.35 21.21 -10.08
CA SER A 157 -13.54 21.20 -10.92
C SER A 157 -13.27 21.29 -12.42
N GLU A 158 -12.13 21.85 -12.84
CA GLU A 158 -11.85 22.11 -14.26
C GLU A 158 -10.53 21.49 -14.74
N LYS A 159 -9.42 21.68 -14.02
CA LYS A 159 -8.10 21.22 -14.47
C LYS A 159 -7.91 19.71 -14.34
N MET A 160 -8.53 19.11 -13.32
CA MET A 160 -8.52 17.67 -13.08
C MET A 160 -9.67 16.92 -13.78
N SER A 161 -10.28 17.51 -14.82
CA SER A 161 -11.46 16.98 -15.51
C SER A 161 -11.32 15.55 -16.03
N LYS A 162 -10.09 15.07 -16.32
CA LYS A 162 -9.83 13.68 -16.75
C LYS A 162 -9.81 12.68 -15.60
N ARG A 163 -9.54 13.13 -14.38
CA ARG A 163 -9.32 12.31 -13.19
C ARG A 163 -10.49 12.31 -12.22
N MET A 164 -11.17 13.46 -12.16
CA MET A 164 -12.34 13.62 -11.29
C MET A 164 -13.47 12.62 -11.55
N PRO A 165 -13.80 12.20 -12.78
CA PRO A 165 -14.85 11.22 -13.04
C PRO A 165 -14.68 9.91 -12.26
N TYR A 166 -13.47 9.33 -12.25
CA TYR A 166 -13.17 8.12 -11.51
C TYR A 166 -13.25 8.35 -9.99
N MET A 167 -12.66 9.43 -9.51
CA MET A 167 -12.72 9.80 -8.10
C MET A 167 -14.16 10.02 -7.61
N LEU A 168 -15.00 10.70 -8.41
CA LEU A 168 -16.42 10.87 -8.13
C LEU A 168 -17.16 9.52 -8.12
N GLY A 169 -16.73 8.54 -8.92
CA GLY A 169 -17.23 7.18 -8.86
C GLY A 169 -16.95 6.51 -7.52
N LEU A 170 -15.72 6.62 -7.01
CA LEU A 170 -15.34 6.14 -5.67
C LEU A 170 -16.10 6.89 -4.57
N CYS A 171 -16.28 8.22 -4.71
CA CYS A 171 -17.07 9.01 -3.79
C CYS A 171 -18.51 8.50 -3.68
N LYS A 172 -19.15 8.16 -4.80
CA LYS A 172 -20.50 7.59 -4.78
C LYS A 172 -20.58 6.28 -3.98
N TYR A 173 -19.50 5.51 -3.96
CA TYR A 173 -19.47 4.25 -3.24
C TYR A 173 -19.20 4.43 -1.74
N TYR A 174 -18.19 5.23 -1.38
CA TYR A 174 -17.72 5.33 0.01
C TYR A 174 -18.38 6.46 0.83
N MET A 175 -18.76 7.58 0.19
CA MET A 175 -19.25 8.75 0.92
C MET A 175 -20.52 8.48 1.76
N PRO A 176 -21.51 7.66 1.32
CA PRO A 176 -22.66 7.35 2.18
C PRO A 176 -22.26 6.73 3.51
N VAL A 177 -21.25 5.84 3.52
CA VAL A 177 -20.75 5.22 4.75
C VAL A 177 -20.00 6.23 5.62
N PHE A 178 -19.23 7.13 5.00
CA PHE A 178 -18.51 8.18 5.74
C PHE A 178 -19.47 9.19 6.37
N GLU A 179 -20.54 9.55 5.66
CA GLU A 179 -21.60 10.41 6.18
C GLU A 179 -22.26 9.80 7.41
N GLU A 180 -22.61 8.50 7.36
CA GLU A 180 -23.18 7.77 8.49
C GLU A 180 -22.22 7.77 9.69
N ILE A 181 -20.94 7.50 9.47
CA ILE A 181 -19.94 7.52 10.55
C ILE A 181 -19.79 8.93 11.15
N PHE A 182 -19.69 9.96 10.33
CA PHE A 182 -19.55 11.32 10.85
C PHE A 182 -20.80 11.79 11.61
N ASP A 183 -22.01 11.42 11.14
CA ASP A 183 -23.26 11.70 11.84
C ASP A 183 -23.29 11.03 13.22
N GLN A 184 -22.85 9.75 13.32
CA GLN A 184 -22.73 9.03 14.60
C GLN A 184 -21.81 9.73 15.61
N TYR A 185 -20.76 10.41 15.13
CA TYR A 185 -19.85 11.19 15.97
C TYR A 185 -20.30 12.66 16.16
N GLY A 186 -21.43 13.07 15.57
CA GLY A 186 -21.93 14.45 15.62
C GLY A 186 -21.03 15.44 14.88
N LEU A 187 -20.36 15.00 13.80
CA LEU A 187 -19.42 15.80 13.02
C LEU A 187 -20.08 16.32 11.75
N PRO A 188 -19.62 17.49 11.23
CA PRO A 188 -20.03 17.96 9.91
C PRO A 188 -19.71 16.96 8.81
N VAL A 189 -20.72 16.57 8.01
CA VAL A 189 -20.55 15.58 6.94
C VAL A 189 -19.64 16.07 5.81
N GLU A 190 -19.42 17.36 5.71
CA GLU A 190 -18.47 18.00 4.79
C GLU A 190 -17.05 17.46 4.95
N LEU A 191 -16.67 17.05 6.16
CA LEU A 191 -15.35 16.51 6.48
C LEU A 191 -14.99 15.25 5.67
N LYS A 192 -15.98 14.55 5.09
CA LYS A 192 -15.76 13.45 4.13
C LYS A 192 -14.88 13.85 2.95
N ALA A 193 -14.90 15.13 2.53
CA ALA A 193 -14.07 15.62 1.44
C ALA A 193 -12.57 15.53 1.73
N MET A 194 -12.16 15.37 3.00
CA MET A 194 -10.77 15.17 3.36
C MET A 194 -10.18 13.90 2.76
N ALA A 195 -10.95 12.82 2.60
CA ALA A 195 -10.46 11.59 1.97
C ALA A 195 -10.02 11.80 0.50
N ILE A 196 -10.60 12.80 -0.18
CA ILE A 196 -10.18 13.19 -1.54
C ILE A 196 -8.78 13.79 -1.50
N ILE A 197 -8.54 14.75 -0.59
CA ILE A 197 -7.27 15.46 -0.52
C ILE A 197 -6.14 14.61 0.10
N GLU A 198 -6.49 13.58 0.87
CA GLU A 198 -5.50 12.67 1.46
C GLU A 198 -5.01 11.59 0.49
N SER A 199 -5.92 11.00 -0.29
CA SER A 199 -5.60 9.80 -1.08
C SER A 199 -6.31 9.71 -2.43
N ALA A 200 -7.04 10.73 -2.86
CA ALA A 200 -7.95 10.63 -4.01
C ALA A 200 -8.99 9.48 -3.86
N MET A 201 -9.39 9.16 -2.63
CA MET A 201 -10.30 8.07 -2.27
C MET A 201 -9.70 6.65 -2.44
N ASP A 202 -8.37 6.50 -2.57
CA ASP A 202 -7.73 5.18 -2.69
C ASP A 202 -7.47 4.56 -1.31
N PRO A 203 -8.11 3.42 -0.97
CA PRO A 203 -7.90 2.74 0.31
C PRO A 203 -6.51 2.11 0.46
N ARG A 204 -5.75 1.99 -0.63
CA ARG A 204 -4.40 1.39 -0.63
C ARG A 204 -3.29 2.42 -0.74
N ALA A 205 -3.62 3.70 -0.83
CA ALA A 205 -2.63 4.75 -0.95
C ALA A 205 -1.56 4.67 0.16
N GLU A 206 -0.31 4.75 -0.24
CA GLU A 206 0.84 4.80 0.66
C GLU A 206 1.75 5.98 0.33
N SER A 207 1.95 6.85 1.30
CA SER A 207 2.83 8.00 1.13
C SER A 207 4.31 7.62 1.27
N ARG A 208 5.19 8.43 0.69
CA ARG A 208 6.65 8.31 0.84
C ARG A 208 7.09 8.26 2.32
N VAL A 209 6.34 8.86 3.21
CA VAL A 209 6.62 8.88 4.67
C VAL A 209 5.94 7.74 5.43
N GLY A 210 5.18 6.88 4.75
CA GLY A 210 4.54 5.68 5.32
C GLY A 210 3.17 5.94 5.94
N ALA A 211 2.49 7.02 5.56
CA ALA A 211 1.06 7.17 5.80
C ALA A 211 0.29 6.24 4.86
N LYS A 212 -0.81 5.62 5.31
CA LYS A 212 -1.56 4.64 4.52
C LYS A 212 -3.07 4.82 4.59
N GLY A 213 -3.72 4.34 3.53
CA GLY A 213 -5.17 4.25 3.40
C GLY A 213 -5.83 5.56 2.96
N MET A 214 -7.15 5.55 2.83
CA MET A 214 -7.93 6.72 2.40
C MET A 214 -7.70 7.95 3.26
N TRP A 215 -7.47 7.76 4.55
CA TRP A 215 -7.28 8.80 5.55
C TRP A 215 -5.82 9.07 5.90
N GLN A 216 -4.87 8.47 5.16
CA GLN A 216 -3.42 8.68 5.28
C GLN A 216 -2.89 8.66 6.71
N PHE A 217 -3.31 7.68 7.52
CA PHE A 217 -2.84 7.57 8.89
C PHE A 217 -1.35 7.19 8.95
N MET A 218 -0.58 8.02 9.67
CA MET A 218 0.75 7.61 10.12
C MET A 218 0.65 6.51 11.17
N TYR A 219 1.60 5.58 11.18
CA TYR A 219 1.58 4.43 12.09
C TYR A 219 1.32 4.78 13.56
N HIS A 220 2.02 5.80 14.09
CA HIS A 220 1.84 6.18 15.49
C HIS A 220 0.46 6.77 15.77
N THR A 221 -0.04 7.59 14.87
CA THR A 221 -1.40 8.15 14.97
C THR A 221 -2.45 7.05 14.88
N ALA A 222 -2.29 6.10 13.94
CA ALA A 222 -3.16 4.94 13.82
C ALA A 222 -3.28 4.16 15.15
N LYS A 223 -2.15 3.94 15.83
CA LYS A 223 -2.16 3.26 17.15
C LYS A 223 -2.81 4.07 18.26
N THR A 224 -2.81 5.40 18.18
CA THR A 224 -3.50 6.27 19.14
C THR A 224 -5.02 6.16 19.01
N TYR A 225 -5.50 5.89 17.79
CA TYR A 225 -6.91 5.70 17.46
C TYR A 225 -7.27 4.23 17.19
N ASP A 226 -6.59 3.30 17.90
CA ASP A 226 -6.85 1.87 17.98
C ASP A 226 -6.86 1.08 16.67
N LEU A 227 -6.32 1.65 15.58
CA LEU A 227 -6.14 0.92 14.33
C LEU A 227 -5.07 -0.17 14.49
N HIS A 228 -5.47 -1.42 14.23
CA HIS A 228 -4.57 -2.56 14.29
C HIS A 228 -3.67 -2.63 13.07
N VAL A 229 -2.37 -2.86 13.29
CA VAL A 229 -1.38 -3.05 12.22
C VAL A 229 -0.42 -4.16 12.63
N ASP A 230 -0.36 -5.22 11.81
CA ASP A 230 0.58 -6.33 11.95
C ASP A 230 1.04 -6.87 10.58
N SER A 231 1.59 -8.10 10.54
CA SER A 231 2.07 -8.72 9.30
C SER A 231 0.95 -9.08 8.32
N PHE A 232 -0.27 -9.32 8.80
CA PHE A 232 -1.40 -9.78 7.99
C PHE A 232 -2.48 -8.72 7.81
N VAL A 233 -2.57 -7.77 8.72
CA VAL A 233 -3.65 -6.79 8.74
C VAL A 233 -3.08 -5.38 8.91
N ASP A 234 -3.60 -4.44 8.13
CA ASP A 234 -3.34 -3.01 8.26
C ASP A 234 -4.67 -2.25 8.20
N GLU A 235 -5.29 -2.01 9.35
CA GLU A 235 -6.60 -1.35 9.43
C GLU A 235 -6.59 0.12 9.01
N ARG A 236 -5.42 0.71 8.75
CA ARG A 236 -5.34 2.02 8.08
C ARG A 236 -5.90 1.98 6.67
N MET A 237 -5.85 0.80 6.03
CA MET A 237 -6.38 0.55 4.70
C MET A 237 -7.86 0.14 4.72
N ASP A 238 -8.43 -0.23 5.88
CA ASP A 238 -9.87 -0.47 6.01
C ASP A 238 -10.65 0.85 5.91
N PRO A 239 -11.51 1.04 4.89
CA PRO A 239 -12.21 2.31 4.69
C PRO A 239 -13.10 2.71 5.87
N ILE A 240 -13.73 1.74 6.53
CA ILE A 240 -14.65 1.98 7.66
C ILE A 240 -13.85 2.28 8.92
N LYS A 241 -12.93 1.39 9.31
CA LYS A 241 -12.11 1.55 10.51
C LYS A 241 -11.28 2.83 10.49
N SER A 242 -10.67 3.13 9.34
CA SER A 242 -9.89 4.37 9.21
C SER A 242 -10.76 5.63 9.19
N CYS A 243 -12.01 5.55 8.72
CA CYS A 243 -12.97 6.65 8.82
C CYS A 243 -13.40 6.90 10.27
N GLU A 244 -13.70 5.86 11.04
CA GLU A 244 -13.99 5.95 12.48
C GLU A 244 -12.83 6.62 13.24
N ALA A 245 -11.60 6.20 12.95
CA ALA A 245 -10.41 6.80 13.55
C ALA A 245 -10.21 8.28 13.13
N ALA A 246 -10.51 8.63 11.88
CA ALA A 246 -10.46 10.01 11.40
C ALA A 246 -11.53 10.88 12.08
N ALA A 247 -12.74 10.35 12.27
CA ALA A 247 -13.81 11.02 13.00
C ALA A 247 -13.39 11.34 14.44
N GLN A 248 -12.81 10.37 15.15
CA GLN A 248 -12.30 10.58 16.51
C GLN A 248 -11.19 11.63 16.56
N TYR A 249 -10.22 11.56 15.62
CA TYR A 249 -9.15 12.56 15.53
C TYR A 249 -9.72 13.98 15.33
N LEU A 250 -10.67 14.13 14.41
CA LEU A 250 -11.26 15.43 14.07
C LEU A 250 -12.11 15.99 15.23
N LEU A 251 -12.81 15.11 15.95
CA LEU A 251 -13.54 15.48 17.16
C LEU A 251 -12.58 16.00 18.26
N ASP A 252 -11.48 15.27 18.51
CA ASP A 252 -10.45 15.70 19.47
C ASP A 252 -9.82 17.03 19.08
N ALA A 253 -9.54 17.21 17.79
CA ALA A 253 -8.99 18.45 17.27
C ALA A 253 -9.97 19.61 17.40
N TYR A 254 -11.25 19.40 17.09
CA TYR A 254 -12.28 20.42 17.28
C TYR A 254 -12.46 20.78 18.75
N ASN A 255 -12.50 19.82 19.64
CA ASN A 255 -12.56 20.05 21.08
C ASN A 255 -11.37 20.88 21.58
N MET A 256 -10.20 20.74 20.95
CA MET A 256 -8.99 21.49 21.28
C MET A 256 -9.01 22.91 20.75
N PHE A 257 -9.49 23.12 19.53
CA PHE A 257 -9.36 24.41 18.82
C PHE A 257 -10.67 25.22 18.79
N GLY A 258 -11.83 24.59 18.82
CA GLY A 258 -13.16 25.22 18.68
C GLY A 258 -13.44 25.77 17.29
N ASP A 259 -12.66 25.36 16.28
CA ASP A 259 -12.76 25.80 14.89
C ASP A 259 -12.43 24.64 13.95
N TRP A 260 -13.30 24.38 12.95
CA TRP A 260 -13.12 23.27 12.03
C TRP A 260 -11.95 23.46 11.08
N ASN A 261 -11.67 24.69 10.61
CA ASN A 261 -10.52 24.93 9.74
C ASN A 261 -9.19 24.67 10.46
N LEU A 262 -9.13 24.97 11.77
CA LEU A 262 -7.98 24.62 12.60
C LEU A 262 -7.89 23.12 12.87
N ALA A 263 -9.02 22.44 13.04
CA ALA A 263 -9.06 20.98 13.18
C ALA A 263 -8.57 20.29 11.88
N ILE A 264 -9.07 20.73 10.71
CA ILE A 264 -8.62 20.28 9.39
C ILE A 264 -7.11 20.55 9.21
N ALA A 265 -6.63 21.75 9.49
CA ALA A 265 -5.20 22.07 9.40
C ALA A 265 -4.36 21.17 10.34
N SER A 266 -4.87 20.86 11.53
CA SER A 266 -4.17 20.00 12.49
C SER A 266 -4.06 18.54 12.04
N TYR A 267 -4.99 18.07 11.20
CA TYR A 267 -4.92 16.73 10.62
C TYR A 267 -3.64 16.56 9.79
N ASN A 268 -3.30 17.55 8.99
CA ASN A 268 -2.11 17.56 8.14
C ASN A 268 -0.81 17.74 8.96
N CYS A 269 -0.70 18.79 9.79
CA CYS A 269 0.57 19.12 10.45
C CYS A 269 0.65 18.70 11.92
N GLY A 270 -0.41 18.19 12.48
CA GLY A 270 -0.53 17.86 13.91
C GLY A 270 -0.87 19.08 14.78
N ALA A 271 -1.66 18.85 15.83
CA ALA A 271 -2.13 19.87 16.77
C ALA A 271 -1.00 20.73 17.39
N GLY A 272 0.20 20.15 17.53
CA GLY A 272 1.37 20.87 18.06
C GLY A 272 1.82 22.04 17.20
N ASN A 273 1.77 21.90 15.86
CA ASN A 273 2.16 22.96 14.93
C ASN A 273 1.09 24.04 14.85
N VAL A 274 -0.19 23.68 14.86
CA VAL A 274 -1.30 24.65 14.92
C VAL A 274 -1.20 25.50 16.20
N ARG A 275 -0.97 24.88 17.37
CA ARG A 275 -0.76 25.63 18.63
C ARG A 275 0.41 26.60 18.57
N LYS A 276 1.52 26.21 17.93
CA LYS A 276 2.67 27.11 17.73
C LYS A 276 2.30 28.28 16.81
N ALA A 277 1.56 28.03 15.73
CA ALA A 277 1.08 29.07 14.81
C ALA A 277 0.15 30.05 15.52
N ILE A 278 -0.84 29.57 16.28
CA ILE A 278 -1.72 30.40 17.13
C ILE A 278 -0.90 31.28 18.06
N LYS A 279 0.08 30.72 18.77
CA LYS A 279 0.95 31.51 19.67
C LYS A 279 1.72 32.61 18.94
N ARG A 280 2.25 32.30 17.74
CA ARG A 280 2.99 33.27 16.92
C ARG A 280 2.11 34.39 16.35
N ALA A 281 0.85 34.09 16.07
CA ALA A 281 -0.16 35.03 15.59
C ALA A 281 -0.85 35.83 16.73
N GLY A 282 -0.22 35.94 17.91
CA GLY A 282 -0.78 36.69 19.02
C GLY A 282 -2.00 36.05 19.70
N GLY A 283 -2.24 34.76 19.49
CA GLY A 283 -3.35 34.03 20.10
C GLY A 283 -4.61 33.91 19.24
N SER A 284 -4.61 34.44 18.01
CA SER A 284 -5.76 34.26 17.10
C SER A 284 -6.04 32.82 16.81
N ARG A 285 -7.33 32.45 16.81
CA ARG A 285 -7.86 31.10 16.48
C ARG A 285 -8.58 31.07 15.14
N LYS A 286 -8.30 32.01 14.24
CA LYS A 286 -8.80 32.02 12.87
C LYS A 286 -7.75 31.45 11.93
N PHE A 287 -8.10 30.56 11.04
CA PHE A 287 -7.15 29.89 10.13
C PHE A 287 -6.32 30.90 9.33
N TRP A 288 -6.96 31.92 8.74
CA TRP A 288 -6.27 32.91 7.91
C TRP A 288 -5.33 33.85 8.70
N ASP A 289 -5.61 34.09 9.98
CA ASP A 289 -4.74 34.89 10.84
C ASP A 289 -3.45 34.13 11.21
N ILE A 290 -3.51 32.81 11.25
CA ILE A 290 -2.35 31.97 11.57
C ILE A 290 -1.66 31.39 10.33
N TRP A 291 -2.21 31.61 9.13
CA TRP A 291 -1.83 30.98 7.87
C TRP A 291 -0.33 31.13 7.58
N ASP A 292 0.26 32.31 7.72
CA ASP A 292 1.69 32.57 7.52
C ASP A 292 2.62 31.83 8.49
N TYR A 293 2.10 31.44 9.65
CA TYR A 293 2.85 30.74 10.69
C TYR A 293 2.72 29.23 10.61
N LEU A 294 1.84 28.71 9.74
CA LEU A 294 1.69 27.29 9.47
C LEU A 294 2.83 26.78 8.58
N PRO A 295 3.15 25.46 8.65
CA PRO A 295 4.00 24.83 7.63
C PRO A 295 3.44 25.08 6.23
N ARG A 296 4.30 25.29 5.23
CA ARG A 296 3.90 25.62 3.85
C ARG A 296 2.89 24.60 3.30
N GLU A 297 3.13 23.31 3.53
CA GLU A 297 2.22 22.22 3.15
C GLU A 297 0.81 22.40 3.73
N THR A 298 0.71 22.84 4.99
CA THR A 298 -0.57 22.99 5.68
C THR A 298 -1.36 24.21 5.23
N ARG A 299 -0.70 25.23 4.70
CA ARG A 299 -1.36 26.45 4.18
C ARG A 299 -2.35 26.12 3.07
N SER A 300 -1.99 25.18 2.21
CA SER A 300 -2.80 24.71 1.08
C SER A 300 -3.91 23.75 1.49
N TYR A 301 -3.83 23.15 2.68
CA TYR A 301 -4.69 22.02 3.03
C TYR A 301 -6.17 22.38 3.20
N VAL A 302 -6.48 23.49 3.89
CA VAL A 302 -7.86 24.00 4.00
C VAL A 302 -8.40 24.50 2.66
N PRO A 303 -7.65 25.29 1.85
CA PRO A 303 -8.08 25.64 0.50
C PRO A 303 -8.37 24.43 -0.39
N ALA A 304 -7.54 23.37 -0.33
CA ALA A 304 -7.76 22.13 -1.07
C ALA A 304 -9.03 21.41 -0.60
N PHE A 305 -9.28 21.35 0.70
CA PHE A 305 -10.52 20.83 1.26
C PHE A 305 -11.74 21.57 0.69
N VAL A 306 -11.71 22.90 0.64
CA VAL A 306 -12.81 23.68 0.07
C VAL A 306 -12.98 23.40 -1.42
N GLY A 307 -11.89 23.29 -2.19
CA GLY A 307 -11.94 22.95 -3.61
C GLY A 307 -12.55 21.57 -3.87
N ALA A 308 -12.14 20.57 -3.08
CA ALA A 308 -12.68 19.20 -3.17
C ALA A 308 -14.17 19.18 -2.78
N LEU A 309 -14.56 19.84 -1.68
CA LEU A 309 -15.93 19.92 -1.21
C LEU A 309 -16.83 20.62 -2.24
N TYR A 310 -16.41 21.76 -2.77
CA TYR A 310 -17.11 22.48 -3.84
C TYR A 310 -17.33 21.57 -5.07
N THR A 311 -16.32 20.83 -5.47
CA THR A 311 -16.41 19.96 -6.64
C THR A 311 -17.36 18.80 -6.41
N LEU A 312 -17.39 18.21 -5.21
CA LEU A 312 -18.38 17.19 -4.84
C LEU A 312 -19.81 17.67 -4.97
N GLU A 313 -20.08 18.92 -4.63
CA GLU A 313 -21.42 19.48 -4.67
C GLU A 313 -21.84 19.90 -6.09
N TYR A 314 -20.89 20.52 -6.83
CA TYR A 314 -21.16 21.17 -8.12
C TYR A 314 -20.51 20.48 -9.32
N TYR A 315 -20.16 19.18 -9.24
CA TYR A 315 -19.51 18.47 -10.35
C TYR A 315 -20.33 18.47 -11.64
N LYS A 316 -21.68 18.44 -11.53
CA LYS A 316 -22.59 18.44 -12.70
C LYS A 316 -22.52 19.76 -13.46
N GLU A 317 -22.46 20.87 -12.75
CA GLU A 317 -22.36 22.23 -13.29
C GLU A 317 -21.03 22.48 -14.01
N HIS A 318 -20.02 21.67 -13.69
CA HIS A 318 -18.72 21.63 -14.40
C HIS A 318 -18.64 20.54 -15.47
N GLY A 319 -19.78 19.89 -15.81
CA GLY A 319 -19.84 18.85 -16.85
C GLY A 319 -19.15 17.54 -16.47
N LEU A 320 -18.77 17.36 -15.21
CA LEU A 320 -18.16 16.14 -14.73
C LEU A 320 -19.21 15.04 -14.50
N LYS A 321 -18.85 13.80 -14.87
CA LYS A 321 -19.74 12.64 -14.68
C LYS A 321 -18.98 11.54 -13.96
N PRO A 322 -19.51 11.03 -12.82
CA PRO A 322 -18.87 9.90 -12.13
C PRO A 322 -18.77 8.67 -13.03
N GLU A 323 -17.61 8.05 -13.07
CA GLU A 323 -17.36 6.79 -13.76
C GLU A 323 -17.76 5.58 -12.91
N ALA A 324 -18.01 4.44 -13.56
CA ALA A 324 -18.20 3.17 -12.88
C ALA A 324 -16.86 2.63 -12.40
N VAL A 325 -16.74 2.36 -11.11
CA VAL A 325 -15.47 1.94 -10.47
C VAL A 325 -15.37 0.43 -10.22
N GLY A 326 -16.24 -0.37 -10.85
CA GLY A 326 -16.22 -1.84 -10.70
C GLY A 326 -16.53 -2.36 -9.29
N MET A 327 -16.99 -1.51 -8.38
CA MET A 327 -17.40 -1.92 -7.05
C MET A 327 -18.82 -2.53 -7.08
N PRO A 328 -19.11 -3.56 -6.27
CA PRO A 328 -20.45 -4.16 -6.24
C PRO A 328 -21.46 -3.19 -5.65
N THR A 329 -22.71 -3.26 -6.15
CA THR A 329 -23.82 -2.39 -5.70
C THR A 329 -24.30 -2.71 -4.29
N ALA A 330 -24.11 -3.96 -3.84
CA ALA A 330 -24.46 -4.41 -2.50
C ALA A 330 -23.39 -5.39 -1.97
N THR A 331 -23.10 -5.27 -0.69
CA THR A 331 -22.10 -6.10 0.01
C THR A 331 -22.67 -6.60 1.33
N ASP A 332 -22.31 -7.83 1.68
CA ASP A 332 -22.51 -8.36 3.02
C ASP A 332 -21.19 -8.39 3.80
N THR A 333 -21.32 -8.52 5.11
CA THR A 333 -20.22 -8.68 6.06
C THR A 333 -20.36 -10.01 6.79
N LEU A 334 -19.30 -10.82 6.74
CA LEU A 334 -19.22 -12.13 7.39
C LEU A 334 -18.13 -12.10 8.46
N VAL A 335 -18.45 -12.67 9.62
CA VAL A 335 -17.46 -12.83 10.71
C VAL A 335 -16.58 -14.04 10.43
N ILE A 336 -15.29 -13.85 10.34
CA ILE A 336 -14.29 -14.89 10.07
C ILE A 336 -13.51 -15.17 11.35
N ASN A 337 -13.64 -16.41 11.87
CA ASN A 337 -13.01 -16.90 13.09
C ASN A 337 -11.97 -18.00 12.86
N LYS A 338 -11.70 -18.35 11.60
CA LYS A 338 -10.65 -19.28 11.17
C LYS A 338 -9.73 -18.58 10.18
N GLN A 339 -8.54 -19.12 9.96
CA GLN A 339 -7.65 -18.60 8.93
C GLN A 339 -8.25 -18.80 7.55
N LEU A 340 -8.31 -17.74 6.73
CA LEU A 340 -8.95 -17.74 5.43
C LEU A 340 -8.08 -16.98 4.42
N HIS A 341 -7.95 -17.52 3.21
CA HIS A 341 -7.33 -16.83 2.10
C HIS A 341 -8.41 -16.38 1.10
N LEU A 342 -8.34 -15.14 0.58
CA LEU A 342 -9.36 -14.61 -0.34
C LEU A 342 -9.52 -15.45 -1.61
N LYS A 343 -8.45 -16.13 -2.07
CA LYS A 343 -8.53 -17.09 -3.20
C LYS A 343 -9.39 -18.29 -2.89
N GLN A 344 -9.42 -18.80 -1.66
CA GLN A 344 -10.31 -19.91 -1.29
C GLN A 344 -11.78 -19.51 -1.51
N VAL A 345 -12.11 -18.27 -1.11
CA VAL A 345 -13.45 -17.70 -1.34
C VAL A 345 -13.72 -17.56 -2.84
N SER A 346 -12.79 -16.93 -3.56
CA SER A 346 -12.93 -16.68 -5.00
C SER A 346 -13.13 -17.95 -5.80
N GLU A 347 -12.30 -18.98 -5.57
CA GLU A 347 -12.29 -20.23 -6.33
C GLU A 347 -13.56 -21.08 -6.11
N LEU A 348 -14.14 -21.03 -4.91
CA LEU A 348 -15.32 -21.85 -4.59
C LEU A 348 -16.65 -21.12 -4.76
N THR A 349 -16.70 -19.84 -4.53
CA THR A 349 -17.94 -19.05 -4.69
C THR A 349 -18.09 -18.45 -6.08
N GLY A 350 -17.00 -18.36 -6.86
CA GLY A 350 -16.96 -17.65 -8.14
C GLY A 350 -16.87 -16.11 -8.00
N ALA A 351 -16.71 -15.59 -6.79
CA ALA A 351 -16.51 -14.14 -6.58
C ALA A 351 -15.18 -13.68 -7.20
N PRO A 352 -15.16 -12.62 -8.03
CA PRO A 352 -13.92 -12.11 -8.59
C PRO A 352 -12.92 -11.72 -7.49
N LEU A 353 -11.71 -12.25 -7.56
CA LEU A 353 -10.67 -11.98 -6.57
C LEU A 353 -10.36 -10.48 -6.44
N SER A 354 -10.35 -9.75 -7.57
CA SER A 354 -10.19 -8.30 -7.61
C SER A 354 -11.24 -7.58 -6.77
N GLN A 355 -12.51 -7.96 -6.86
CA GLN A 355 -13.56 -7.37 -6.03
C GLN A 355 -13.38 -7.71 -4.54
N LEU A 356 -13.01 -8.96 -4.22
CA LEU A 356 -12.72 -9.35 -2.84
C LEU A 356 -11.58 -8.51 -2.24
N LYS A 357 -10.51 -8.32 -3.01
CA LYS A 357 -9.37 -7.48 -2.60
C LYS A 357 -9.76 -6.01 -2.46
N ASN A 358 -10.58 -5.46 -3.37
CA ASN A 358 -11.05 -4.08 -3.30
C ASN A 358 -11.96 -3.83 -2.09
N LEU A 359 -12.78 -4.81 -1.72
CA LEU A 359 -13.64 -4.74 -0.54
C LEU A 359 -12.88 -4.93 0.78
N ASN A 360 -11.72 -5.58 0.75
CA ASN A 360 -10.96 -5.99 1.92
C ASN A 360 -9.48 -5.56 1.83
N PRO A 361 -9.19 -4.29 1.55
CA PRO A 361 -7.82 -3.83 1.30
C PRO A 361 -6.90 -3.91 2.52
N GLN A 362 -7.46 -4.07 3.72
CA GLN A 362 -6.71 -4.21 4.98
C GLN A 362 -5.99 -5.55 5.11
N TYR A 363 -6.37 -6.59 4.35
CA TYR A 363 -5.76 -7.92 4.47
C TYR A 363 -4.56 -8.05 3.56
N ARG A 364 -3.39 -8.03 4.19
CA ARG A 364 -2.11 -8.21 3.53
C ARG A 364 -1.95 -9.66 3.13
N HIS A 365 -1.28 -9.90 2.00
CA HIS A 365 -1.08 -11.25 1.47
C HIS A 365 -2.41 -12.02 1.22
N GLU A 366 -3.54 -11.30 1.08
CA GLU A 366 -4.87 -11.91 0.87
C GLU A 366 -5.30 -12.87 2.01
N ILE A 367 -4.68 -12.78 3.19
CA ILE A 367 -4.90 -13.67 4.34
C ILE A 367 -5.68 -12.94 5.44
N ILE A 368 -6.78 -13.54 5.87
CA ILE A 368 -7.56 -13.15 7.05
C ILE A 368 -7.13 -14.07 8.21
N PRO A 369 -6.43 -13.56 9.24
CA PRO A 369 -5.93 -14.37 10.34
C PRO A 369 -7.00 -14.62 11.42
N GLY A 370 -8.18 -15.13 11.04
CA GLY A 370 -9.35 -15.29 11.89
C GLY A 370 -9.13 -16.19 13.10
N HIS A 371 -8.09 -17.04 13.10
CA HIS A 371 -7.70 -17.86 14.24
C HIS A 371 -7.06 -17.08 15.40
N GLU A 372 -6.61 -15.84 15.18
CA GLU A 372 -6.02 -14.98 16.21
C GLU A 372 -7.09 -14.14 16.91
N ARG A 373 -8.08 -13.67 16.16
CA ARG A 373 -9.29 -12.95 16.62
C ARG A 373 -10.32 -12.96 15.48
N GLU A 374 -11.53 -12.55 15.78
CA GLU A 374 -12.57 -12.36 14.76
C GLU A 374 -12.23 -11.18 13.85
N TYR A 375 -12.45 -11.39 12.55
CA TYR A 375 -12.29 -10.38 11.50
C TYR A 375 -13.52 -10.36 10.59
N ILE A 376 -13.66 -9.29 9.83
CA ILE A 376 -14.79 -9.09 8.90
C ILE A 376 -14.32 -9.35 7.47
N LEU A 377 -14.96 -10.27 6.76
CA LEU A 377 -14.89 -10.39 5.31
C LEU A 377 -16.07 -9.62 4.69
N ARG A 378 -15.79 -8.65 3.82
CA ARG A 378 -16.79 -8.01 2.96
C ARG A 378 -16.86 -8.76 1.65
N LEU A 379 -18.05 -9.19 1.28
CA LEU A 379 -18.33 -10.03 0.11
C LEU A 379 -19.44 -9.38 -0.72
N PRO A 380 -19.39 -9.39 -2.08
CA PRO A 380 -20.53 -8.97 -2.87
C PRO A 380 -21.74 -9.85 -2.54
N TYR A 381 -22.89 -9.24 -2.28
CA TYR A 381 -24.11 -9.87 -1.77
C TYR A 381 -24.50 -11.17 -2.51
N GLN A 382 -24.35 -11.18 -3.83
CA GLN A 382 -24.71 -12.33 -4.68
C GLN A 382 -23.93 -13.63 -4.38
N TYR A 383 -22.80 -13.55 -3.66
CA TYR A 383 -21.98 -14.71 -3.30
C TYR A 383 -22.12 -15.13 -1.84
N THR A 384 -22.90 -14.41 -1.04
CA THR A 384 -23.04 -14.66 0.40
C THR A 384 -23.65 -16.04 0.67
N THR A 385 -24.74 -16.42 -0.03
CA THR A 385 -25.35 -17.73 0.12
C THR A 385 -24.37 -18.85 -0.20
N SER A 386 -23.65 -18.73 -1.33
CA SER A 386 -22.63 -19.73 -1.72
C SER A 386 -21.50 -19.84 -0.70
N PHE A 387 -21.09 -18.72 -0.09
CA PHE A 387 -20.09 -18.75 0.98
C PHE A 387 -20.61 -19.52 2.20
N ILE A 388 -21.82 -19.25 2.67
CA ILE A 388 -22.41 -19.88 3.84
C ILE A 388 -22.59 -21.39 3.61
N GLU A 389 -23.11 -21.80 2.44
CA GLU A 389 -23.31 -23.21 2.09
C GLU A 389 -22.00 -23.98 1.95
N LEU A 390 -20.92 -23.33 1.50
CA LEU A 390 -19.62 -23.96 1.25
C LEU A 390 -18.59 -23.67 2.35
N GLU A 391 -18.94 -23.01 3.46
CA GLU A 391 -18.04 -22.47 4.44
C GLU A 391 -16.94 -23.45 4.88
N ASP A 392 -17.32 -24.65 5.33
CA ASP A 392 -16.35 -25.67 5.76
C ASP A 392 -15.47 -26.20 4.61
N THR A 393 -15.97 -26.19 3.38
CA THR A 393 -15.22 -26.58 2.19
C THR A 393 -14.23 -25.49 1.81
N ILE A 394 -14.63 -24.21 1.91
CA ILE A 394 -13.78 -23.05 1.67
C ILE A 394 -12.56 -23.08 2.59
N TYR A 395 -12.76 -23.29 3.90
CA TYR A 395 -11.64 -23.33 4.85
C TYR A 395 -10.66 -24.50 4.60
N ARG A 396 -11.12 -25.60 4.02
CA ARG A 396 -10.28 -26.76 3.71
C ARG A 396 -9.61 -26.67 2.33
N HIS A 397 -10.18 -25.88 1.42
CA HIS A 397 -9.72 -25.81 0.04
C HIS A 397 -8.27 -25.30 -0.05
N LYS A 398 -7.36 -26.16 -0.55
CA LYS A 398 -5.93 -25.83 -0.73
C LYS A 398 -5.26 -25.21 0.51
N ALA A 399 -5.75 -25.53 1.72
CA ALA A 399 -5.28 -24.89 2.96
C ALA A 399 -3.78 -25.12 3.19
N GLU A 400 -3.26 -26.31 2.86
CA GLU A 400 -1.85 -26.65 2.94
C GLU A 400 -0.95 -25.84 1.97
N ILE A 401 -1.52 -25.30 0.89
CA ILE A 401 -0.82 -24.45 -0.08
C ILE A 401 -0.84 -22.99 0.42
N PHE A 402 -2.03 -22.47 0.75
CA PHE A 402 -2.20 -21.08 1.17
C PHE A 402 -1.57 -20.76 2.52
N PHE A 403 -1.48 -21.77 3.39
CA PHE A 403 -0.97 -21.60 4.77
C PHE A 403 0.27 -22.46 5.02
N ASP A 404 1.14 -22.62 3.99
CA ASP A 404 2.43 -23.30 4.18
C ASP A 404 3.17 -22.68 5.39
N PRO A 405 3.56 -23.52 6.40
CA PRO A 405 4.18 -23.03 7.62
C PRO A 405 5.46 -22.23 7.39
N VAL A 406 6.23 -22.55 6.34
CA VAL A 406 7.46 -21.84 6.00
C VAL A 406 7.14 -20.47 5.45
N ALA A 407 6.12 -20.37 4.57
CA ALA A 407 5.64 -19.11 4.01
C ALA A 407 5.06 -18.20 5.10
N ILE A 408 4.18 -18.72 5.94
CA ILE A 408 3.59 -17.97 7.06
C ILE A 408 4.68 -17.49 8.03
N LYS A 409 5.68 -18.33 8.32
CA LYS A 409 6.81 -17.92 9.15
C LYS A 409 7.60 -16.78 8.52
N LYS A 410 7.88 -16.82 7.22
CA LYS A 410 8.58 -15.73 6.51
C LYS A 410 7.78 -14.42 6.61
N ILE A 411 6.45 -14.46 6.43
CA ILE A 411 5.58 -13.28 6.60
C ILE A 411 5.68 -12.73 8.03
N LYS A 412 5.56 -13.58 9.04
CA LYS A 412 5.69 -13.17 10.47
C LYS A 412 7.08 -12.62 10.78
N ASP A 413 8.14 -13.23 10.27
CA ASP A 413 9.53 -12.80 10.48
C ASP A 413 9.85 -11.50 9.72
N ALA A 414 9.19 -11.23 8.60
CA ALA A 414 9.26 -9.96 7.89
C ALA A 414 8.62 -8.80 8.70
N GLY A 415 7.70 -9.13 9.60
CA GLY A 415 6.99 -8.17 10.45
C GLY A 415 5.97 -7.35 9.67
N ASP A 416 5.49 -6.28 10.30
CA ASP A 416 4.42 -5.44 9.75
C ASP A 416 4.87 -4.55 8.58
N GLY A 417 6.16 -4.61 8.17
CA GLY A 417 6.72 -3.84 7.05
C GLY A 417 6.52 -2.33 7.18
N VAL A 418 6.08 -1.87 8.35
CA VAL A 418 5.72 -0.45 8.54
C VAL A 418 6.96 0.41 8.44
N ARG A 419 6.94 1.29 7.45
CA ARG A 419 7.97 2.30 7.24
C ARG A 419 7.81 3.41 8.28
N ILE A 420 8.88 3.66 9.03
CA ILE A 420 8.95 4.72 10.04
C ILE A 420 10.07 5.68 9.63
N ILE A 421 9.81 6.97 9.64
CA ILE A 421 10.87 7.97 9.55
C ILE A 421 11.28 8.36 10.96
N HIS A 422 12.51 8.00 11.31
CA HIS A 422 13.13 8.40 12.56
C HIS A 422 14.02 9.62 12.36
N LYS A 423 13.65 10.75 12.96
CA LYS A 423 14.51 11.93 13.01
C LYS A 423 15.54 11.77 14.13
N VAL A 424 16.81 11.70 13.77
CA VAL A 424 17.92 11.51 14.71
C VAL A 424 17.96 12.64 15.74
N LYS A 425 17.96 12.28 17.01
CA LYS A 425 18.04 13.20 18.15
C LYS A 425 19.49 13.31 18.64
N ASN A 426 19.76 14.37 19.41
CA ASN A 426 21.07 14.54 20.05
C ASN A 426 21.40 13.33 20.95
N GLY A 427 22.60 12.78 20.83
CA GLY A 427 23.07 11.61 21.58
C GLY A 427 22.56 10.26 21.06
N GLU A 428 21.88 10.21 19.89
CA GLU A 428 21.54 8.95 19.23
C GLU A 428 22.62 8.53 18.22
N TYR A 429 22.84 7.23 18.12
CA TYR A 429 23.69 6.54 17.16
C TYR A 429 22.95 5.33 16.60
N LEU A 430 23.39 4.81 15.44
CA LEU A 430 22.67 3.74 14.75
C LEU A 430 22.38 2.53 15.62
N GLY A 431 23.30 2.12 16.52
CA GLY A 431 23.07 1.01 17.44
C GLY A 431 21.92 1.25 18.42
N LYS A 432 21.79 2.48 18.96
CA LYS A 432 20.70 2.85 19.86
C LYS A 432 19.36 2.88 19.12
N ILE A 433 19.37 3.40 17.89
CA ILE A 433 18.19 3.43 17.02
C ILE A 433 17.79 2.01 16.63
N ALA A 434 18.76 1.17 16.24
CA ALA A 434 18.54 -0.24 15.91
C ALA A 434 17.90 -1.02 17.07
N SER A 435 18.40 -0.84 18.28
CA SER A 435 17.81 -1.44 19.49
C SER A 435 16.38 -0.96 19.75
N LYS A 436 16.13 0.34 19.59
CA LYS A 436 14.79 0.94 19.78
C LYS A 436 13.75 0.34 18.85
N TYR A 437 14.11 0.07 17.61
CA TYR A 437 13.19 -0.46 16.60
C TYR A 437 13.32 -1.98 16.40
N ARG A 438 14.17 -2.66 17.19
CA ARG A 438 14.44 -4.11 17.13
C ARG A 438 14.87 -4.56 15.73
N VAL A 439 15.73 -3.78 15.10
CA VAL A 439 16.32 -4.06 13.76
C VAL A 439 17.84 -4.04 13.84
N SER A 440 18.53 -4.60 12.86
CA SER A 440 20.00 -4.53 12.83
C SER A 440 20.49 -3.20 12.27
N VAL A 441 21.66 -2.75 12.72
CA VAL A 441 22.34 -1.57 12.15
C VAL A 441 22.58 -1.73 10.65
N ALA A 442 22.91 -2.95 10.21
CA ALA A 442 23.12 -3.25 8.79
C ALA A 442 21.85 -2.99 7.96
N LYS A 443 20.67 -3.37 8.47
CA LYS A 443 19.37 -3.07 7.83
C LYS A 443 19.12 -1.57 7.74
N ILE A 444 19.31 -0.81 8.83
CA ILE A 444 19.13 0.66 8.81
C ILE A 444 20.07 1.29 7.77
N LYS A 445 21.33 0.87 7.73
CA LYS A 445 22.29 1.36 6.72
C LYS A 445 21.82 1.08 5.30
N LYS A 446 21.36 -0.15 5.05
CA LYS A 446 20.88 -0.58 3.73
C LYS A 446 19.68 0.23 3.28
N TRP A 447 18.67 0.41 4.14
CA TRP A 447 17.46 1.18 3.84
C TRP A 447 17.72 2.67 3.58
N ASN A 448 18.81 3.20 4.09
CA ASN A 448 19.16 4.62 3.99
C ASN A 448 20.40 4.88 3.13
N ASN A 449 20.90 3.87 2.40
CA ASN A 449 22.12 3.97 1.59
C ASN A 449 23.32 4.56 2.35
N LEU A 450 23.43 4.24 3.66
CA LEU A 450 24.51 4.74 4.50
C LEU A 450 25.78 3.93 4.30
N LYS A 451 26.83 4.57 3.83
CA LYS A 451 28.15 3.95 3.65
C LYS A 451 28.91 3.76 4.97
N SER A 452 28.54 4.53 6.02
CA SER A 452 29.17 4.49 7.34
C SER A 452 28.12 4.54 8.45
N ASP A 453 28.53 4.39 9.71
CA ASP A 453 27.64 4.47 10.88
C ASP A 453 27.37 5.92 11.33
N ASN A 454 27.94 6.89 10.62
CA ASN A 454 27.78 8.31 10.94
C ASN A 454 26.42 8.84 10.54
N ILE A 455 25.71 9.33 11.52
CA ILE A 455 24.42 10.01 11.35
C ILE A 455 24.47 11.39 11.99
N ARG A 456 23.67 12.32 11.50
CA ARG A 456 23.62 13.70 11.98
C ARG A 456 22.35 13.96 12.77
N VAL A 457 22.44 14.79 13.80
CA VAL A 457 21.24 15.28 14.50
C VAL A 457 20.31 15.99 13.50
N GLY A 458 19.03 15.63 13.52
CA GLY A 458 18.05 16.11 12.55
C GLY A 458 17.93 15.28 11.27
N GLN A 459 18.86 14.34 11.01
CA GLN A 459 18.78 13.45 9.85
C GLN A 459 17.56 12.54 9.96
N ASN A 460 16.81 12.40 8.85
CA ASN A 460 15.73 11.45 8.74
C ASN A 460 16.26 10.09 8.30
N LEU A 461 15.94 9.06 9.06
CA LEU A 461 16.27 7.66 8.76
C LEU A 461 15.01 6.86 8.50
N ILE A 462 14.98 6.16 7.38
CA ILE A 462 13.93 5.18 7.07
C ILE A 462 14.22 3.92 7.86
N ILE A 463 13.23 3.46 8.61
CA ILE A 463 13.31 2.23 9.40
C ILE A 463 12.04 1.43 9.14
N TYR A 464 12.20 0.16 8.78
CA TYR A 464 11.07 -0.75 8.65
C TYR A 464 10.95 -1.59 9.92
N ARG A 465 9.80 -1.50 10.56
CA ARG A 465 9.50 -2.23 11.79
C ARG A 465 9.51 -3.75 11.50
N GLY A 466 9.98 -4.55 12.45
CA GLY A 466 10.12 -6.00 12.25
C GLY A 466 11.29 -6.42 11.37
N GLY A 467 11.98 -5.49 10.74
CA GLY A 467 13.16 -5.77 9.94
C GLY A 467 12.92 -6.23 8.50
N GLY A 468 11.66 -6.26 8.06
CA GLY A 468 11.27 -6.56 6.69
C GLY A 468 11.22 -5.28 5.85
N GLY A 469 12.29 -4.68 5.54
CA GLY A 469 12.36 -3.58 4.56
C GLY A 469 13.07 -4.07 3.29
N PRO A 470 13.05 -3.25 2.22
CA PRO A 470 13.65 -3.60 0.95
C PRO A 470 15.10 -4.06 1.09
N VAL A 471 15.41 -5.17 0.47
CA VAL A 471 16.78 -5.61 0.25
C VAL A 471 17.23 -5.06 -1.10
N ALA A 472 18.06 -4.00 -1.13
CA ALA A 472 18.63 -3.52 -2.37
C ALA A 472 19.33 -4.68 -3.09
N THR A 473 18.87 -5.03 -4.28
CA THR A 473 19.59 -5.94 -5.17
C THR A 473 20.85 -5.23 -5.62
N GLU A 474 22.01 -5.79 -5.28
CA GLU A 474 23.27 -5.39 -5.89
C GLU A 474 23.16 -5.72 -7.38
N SER A 475 23.26 -4.71 -8.22
CA SER A 475 23.49 -4.91 -9.65
C SER A 475 24.84 -5.62 -9.80
N SER A 476 24.80 -6.92 -10.06
CA SER A 476 25.95 -7.72 -10.41
C SER A 476 26.44 -7.33 -11.81
N SER A 477 27.43 -6.46 -11.88
CA SER A 477 28.32 -6.43 -13.04
C SER A 477 29.20 -7.67 -12.96
N GLY A 478 29.05 -8.56 -13.93
CA GLY A 478 29.70 -9.85 -13.96
C GLY A 478 31.22 -9.76 -14.00
N LYS A 479 31.86 -10.67 -13.27
CA LYS A 479 33.09 -11.33 -13.68
C LYS A 479 33.06 -12.76 -13.14
N SER A 480 33.07 -13.68 -14.06
CA SER A 480 33.25 -15.11 -13.87
C SER A 480 34.68 -15.41 -13.38
N ALA A 481 34.82 -16.32 -12.42
CA ALA A 481 35.92 -17.28 -12.38
C ALA A 481 35.64 -18.39 -11.34
N THR A 482 35.39 -19.57 -11.88
CA THR A 482 35.83 -20.95 -11.52
C THR A 482 36.14 -21.32 -10.08
N SER A 483 35.31 -22.27 -9.65
CA SER A 483 35.56 -23.54 -8.92
C SER A 483 36.75 -23.72 -7.97
N SER A 484 36.49 -24.17 -6.75
CA SER A 484 36.77 -25.55 -6.33
C SER A 484 36.35 -25.82 -4.90
N ALA A 485 36.01 -27.09 -4.68
CA ALA A 485 35.40 -27.70 -3.52
C ALA A 485 36.33 -27.83 -2.30
N GLY A 486 35.74 -28.02 -1.12
CA GLY A 486 36.45 -28.67 -0.02
C GLY A 486 35.94 -28.37 1.38
N SER A 487 35.01 -29.23 1.86
CA SER A 487 34.90 -29.86 3.19
C SER A 487 35.20 -29.15 4.51
N THR A 488 34.13 -29.18 5.34
CA THR A 488 34.07 -29.61 6.78
C THR A 488 34.95 -28.97 7.85
N SER A 489 34.28 -28.46 8.83
CA SER A 489 34.18 -28.85 10.26
C SER A 489 34.38 -27.71 11.26
N THR A 490 33.34 -27.59 12.07
CA THR A 490 33.32 -27.32 13.55
C THR A 490 34.53 -26.64 14.22
N THR A 491 34.21 -25.60 14.94
CA THR A 491 34.40 -25.37 16.39
C THR A 491 35.04 -24.04 16.78
N LYS A 492 34.34 -23.41 17.76
CA LYS A 492 34.80 -22.55 18.86
C LYS A 492 35.56 -21.24 18.59
N LYS A 493 34.88 -20.21 19.13
CA LYS A 493 35.45 -19.00 19.75
C LYS A 493 36.97 -18.98 19.92
N THR A 494 37.56 -17.94 19.40
CA THR A 494 38.51 -17.10 20.15
C THR A 494 38.71 -15.78 19.42
N ASN A 495 38.67 -14.68 20.17
CA ASN A 495 39.13 -13.37 19.75
C ASN A 495 40.58 -13.49 19.26
N SER A 496 40.83 -13.17 17.99
CA SER A 496 42.19 -12.89 17.55
C SER A 496 42.25 -11.44 17.06
N ALA A 497 42.77 -10.58 17.91
CA ALA A 497 43.35 -9.33 17.49
C ALA A 497 44.39 -9.65 16.43
N ALA A 498 44.23 -9.14 15.20
CA ALA A 498 45.27 -9.18 14.20
C ALA A 498 46.51 -8.50 14.80
N SER A 499 47.60 -9.23 14.88
CA SER A 499 48.88 -8.76 15.41
C SER A 499 49.39 -7.62 14.55
N ALA A 500 49.23 -6.39 15.02
CA ALA A 500 49.76 -5.20 14.36
C ALA A 500 51.28 -5.22 14.43
N LYS A 501 51.95 -5.14 13.28
CA LYS A 501 53.41 -5.03 13.17
C LYS A 501 53.86 -3.58 13.44
N GLY A 502 53.93 -3.21 14.72
CA GLY A 502 54.38 -1.88 15.15
C GLY A 502 53.27 -0.85 15.33
N TYR A 503 53.61 0.31 15.84
CA TYR A 503 52.68 1.43 16.06
C TYR A 503 53.40 2.77 15.83
N THR A 504 52.59 3.82 15.58
CA THR A 504 53.06 5.22 15.60
C THR A 504 52.37 5.92 16.77
N THR A 505 53.06 6.78 17.48
CA THR A 505 52.49 7.58 18.56
C THR A 505 51.84 8.86 18.00
N TYR A 506 50.68 9.24 18.57
CA TYR A 506 49.97 10.48 18.23
C TYR A 506 49.59 11.21 19.50
N THR A 507 49.89 12.50 19.60
CA THR A 507 49.44 13.34 20.72
C THR A 507 48.14 14.00 20.36
N VAL A 508 47.11 13.73 21.14
CA VAL A 508 45.74 14.19 20.94
C VAL A 508 45.65 15.71 21.08
N LYS A 509 45.10 16.38 20.08
CA LYS A 509 44.88 17.83 20.07
C LYS A 509 43.50 18.18 20.55
N SER A 510 43.28 19.44 20.92
CA SER A 510 41.93 19.93 21.26
C SER A 510 41.00 19.81 20.06
N GLY A 511 39.81 19.16 20.26
CA GLY A 511 38.84 18.89 19.20
C GLY A 511 39.04 17.54 18.48
N ASP A 512 40.10 16.78 18.81
CA ASP A 512 40.31 15.44 18.22
C ASP A 512 39.28 14.41 18.76
N SER A 513 38.96 13.51 17.88
CA SER A 513 38.24 12.27 18.18
C SER A 513 39.03 11.09 17.62
N PHE A 514 38.80 9.88 18.12
CA PHE A 514 39.46 8.69 17.54
C PHE A 514 39.18 8.58 16.03
N TYR A 515 38.04 9.07 15.57
CA TYR A 515 37.68 9.07 14.16
C TYR A 515 38.48 10.11 13.35
N SER A 516 38.61 11.36 13.84
CA SER A 516 39.40 12.37 13.17
C SER A 516 40.90 11.98 13.12
N ILE A 517 41.39 11.32 14.16
CA ILE A 517 42.75 10.80 14.21
C ILE A 517 42.95 9.65 13.20
N ALA A 518 42.03 8.66 13.19
CA ALA A 518 42.08 7.52 12.28
C ALA A 518 42.08 7.93 10.81
N LYS A 519 41.39 9.02 10.46
CA LYS A 519 41.33 9.54 9.09
C LYS A 519 42.70 9.92 8.52
N ASN A 520 43.66 10.23 9.38
CA ASN A 520 45.04 10.59 8.98
C ASN A 520 45.93 9.38 8.80
N TYR A 521 45.44 8.16 9.08
CA TYR A 521 46.22 6.92 9.00
C TYR A 521 45.49 5.88 8.12
N PRO A 522 45.82 5.77 6.83
CA PRO A 522 45.16 4.82 5.92
C PRO A 522 45.23 3.39 6.45
N GLY A 523 44.08 2.69 6.40
CA GLY A 523 43.96 1.31 6.89
C GLY A 523 43.68 1.16 8.39
N VAL A 524 43.68 2.25 9.16
CA VAL A 524 43.41 2.23 10.61
C VAL A 524 42.00 2.78 10.88
N SER A 525 41.17 2.03 11.59
CA SER A 525 39.86 2.50 12.05
C SER A 525 39.94 3.11 13.44
N ALA A 526 38.94 3.96 13.79
CA ALA A 526 38.79 4.48 15.15
C ALA A 526 38.72 3.35 16.19
N GLN A 527 38.08 2.22 15.84
CA GLN A 527 37.97 1.04 16.70
C GLN A 527 39.33 0.39 16.90
N ASN A 528 40.13 0.26 15.85
CA ASN A 528 41.50 -0.28 15.98
C ASN A 528 42.37 0.54 16.94
N ILE A 529 42.23 1.88 16.92
CA ILE A 529 42.96 2.75 17.86
C ILE A 529 42.45 2.56 19.29
N MET A 530 41.13 2.51 19.47
CA MET A 530 40.52 2.29 20.80
C MET A 530 40.95 0.97 21.40
N ASP A 531 40.82 -0.12 20.64
CA ASP A 531 41.14 -1.48 21.07
C ASP A 531 42.65 -1.63 21.38
N TYR A 532 43.51 -1.07 20.54
CA TYR A 532 44.97 -1.13 20.70
C TYR A 532 45.45 -0.37 21.95
N ASN A 533 44.74 0.71 22.34
CA ASN A 533 45.08 1.51 23.53
C ASN A 533 44.25 1.14 24.76
N GLY A 534 43.31 0.23 24.66
CA GLY A 534 42.41 -0.15 25.77
C GLY A 534 41.55 0.99 26.31
N ILE A 535 41.21 1.98 25.47
CA ILE A 535 40.47 3.19 25.86
C ILE A 535 39.26 3.39 24.96
N ASN A 536 38.18 3.96 25.52
CA ASN A 536 36.95 4.29 24.80
C ASN A 536 36.87 5.81 24.49
N SER A 537 35.86 6.19 23.67
CA SER A 537 35.70 7.57 23.19
C SER A 537 35.56 8.61 24.31
N SER A 538 35.03 8.23 25.48
CA SER A 538 34.85 9.12 26.62
C SER A 538 36.15 9.42 27.39
N LYS A 539 37.23 8.66 27.14
CA LYS A 539 38.51 8.80 27.85
C LYS A 539 39.58 9.55 27.05
N LEU A 540 39.31 9.95 25.81
CA LEU A 540 40.22 10.71 24.98
C LEU A 540 40.31 12.16 25.47
N LYS A 541 41.48 12.63 25.84
CA LYS A 541 41.72 14.01 26.33
C LYS A 541 42.82 14.69 25.54
N PRO A 542 42.73 16.01 25.29
CA PRO A 542 43.82 16.78 24.70
C PRO A 542 45.10 16.63 25.51
N GLY A 543 46.25 16.50 24.82
CA GLY A 543 47.58 16.24 25.42
C GLY A 543 47.88 14.77 25.70
N MET A 544 46.91 13.85 25.56
CA MET A 544 47.12 12.42 25.73
C MET A 544 47.87 11.84 24.56
N THR A 545 48.91 11.00 24.80
CA THR A 545 49.59 10.26 23.76
C THR A 545 48.96 8.88 23.58
N ILE A 546 48.52 8.59 22.36
CA ILE A 546 47.92 7.31 21.98
C ILE A 546 48.76 6.59 20.93
N LYS A 547 48.65 5.27 20.87
CA LYS A 547 49.35 4.42 19.89
C LYS A 547 48.41 4.13 18.71
N ILE A 548 48.88 4.38 17.51
CA ILE A 548 48.18 4.10 16.25
C ILE A 548 48.78 2.82 15.66
N PRO A 549 48.02 1.70 15.60
CA PRO A 549 48.55 0.44 15.05
C PRO A 549 48.86 0.57 13.56
N LYS A 550 49.90 -0.13 13.09
CA LYS A 550 50.21 -0.28 11.66
C LYS A 550 49.81 -1.68 11.24
N PHE A 551 48.93 -1.79 10.23
CA PHE A 551 48.49 -3.05 9.66
C PHE A 551 49.20 -3.38 8.37
#